data_6a3e06f99ef94c78d7009f2f17242653
#
_entry.id   6a3e06f99ef94c78d7009f2f17242653
#
_cell.length_a   1.000
_cell.length_b   1.000
_cell.length_c   1.000
_cell.angle_alpha   90.00
_cell.angle_beta   90.00
_cell.angle_gamma   90.00
#
_symmetry.space_group_name_H-M   'P 1'
#
loop_
_entity.id
_entity.type
_entity.pdbx_description
1 polymer ?
#
loop_
_entity_poly.entity_id
_entity_poly.type
_entity_poly.pdbx_seq_one_letter_code
_entity_poly.pdbx_strand_id
1 'polypeptide(L)'
;MNTRDWNILCWNIRGINGTEKWDAVRDKIEECASYIICLQETKRELFDSSFIRKFAPRRFDCFDFIPSVGASGGILVVWNSAIFSGIVLDKQSYGITIQFTSVHNSDSSKLTNVYGPCGEPARSEFIQWFRDHDISDSDNWIFLDDFNFYRSLDNRNRPGGNIADTFIFNDSIGHLGLVELPLKGRSFTWSNMQANPLLEQLDWFFTSTTGL
;
A
#
# COMPACT_ATOMS: atom_id res chain seq x y z
N MET A 1 -26.29 4.69 -11.41
CA MET A 1 -25.10 3.91 -11.77
C MET A 1 -24.54 3.32 -10.50
N ASN A 2 -24.50 1.98 -10.37
CA ASN A 2 -23.81 1.38 -9.24
C ASN A 2 -22.30 1.45 -9.50
N THR A 3 -21.66 2.52 -9.06
CA THR A 3 -20.21 2.53 -8.92
C THR A 3 -19.88 1.50 -7.85
N ARG A 4 -19.33 0.35 -8.24
CA ARG A 4 -18.80 -0.58 -7.24
C ARG A 4 -17.61 0.09 -6.61
N ASP A 5 -17.68 0.26 -5.29
CA ASP A 5 -16.60 0.82 -4.49
C ASP A 5 -15.34 -0.03 -4.64
N TRP A 6 -14.21 0.63 -4.75
CA TRP A 6 -12.89 0.00 -4.76
C TRP A 6 -12.54 -0.43 -3.35
N ASN A 7 -13.00 -1.62 -2.94
CA ASN A 7 -12.69 -2.15 -1.61
C ASN A 7 -11.30 -2.79 -1.61
N ILE A 8 -10.33 -2.07 -1.09
CA ILE A 8 -8.93 -2.47 -1.02
C ILE A 8 -8.57 -2.72 0.45
N LEU A 9 -8.03 -3.90 0.76
CA LEU A 9 -7.40 -4.18 2.04
C LEU A 9 -5.92 -3.90 1.93
N CYS A 10 -5.41 -2.97 2.74
CA CYS A 10 -3.99 -2.66 2.86
C CYS A 10 -3.50 -3.02 4.25
N TRP A 11 -2.35 -3.70 4.34
CA TRP A 11 -1.79 -4.11 5.62
C TRP A 11 -0.29 -4.39 5.58
N ASN A 12 0.51 -3.60 6.33
CA ASN A 12 1.87 -4.00 6.66
C ASN A 12 1.82 -5.19 7.63
N ILE A 13 1.96 -6.42 7.08
CA ILE A 13 1.68 -7.69 7.79
C ILE A 13 2.82 -8.12 8.71
N ARG A 14 4.03 -7.54 8.56
CA ARG A 14 5.24 -7.90 9.32
C ARG A 14 5.56 -9.40 9.30
N GLY A 15 5.42 -10.01 8.13
CA GLY A 15 5.63 -11.43 7.87
C GLY A 15 4.34 -12.23 7.74
N ILE A 16 4.25 -13.06 6.68
CA ILE A 16 3.07 -13.88 6.36
C ILE A 16 3.34 -15.40 6.47
N ASN A 17 4.46 -15.79 7.09
CA ASN A 17 4.87 -17.20 7.11
C ASN A 17 4.17 -18.06 8.20
N GLY A 18 3.51 -17.44 9.19
CA GLY A 18 2.81 -18.12 10.28
C GLY A 18 1.31 -18.32 10.03
N THR A 19 0.74 -19.43 10.52
CA THR A 19 -0.70 -19.77 10.37
C THR A 19 -1.61 -18.72 11.00
N GLU A 20 -1.22 -18.17 12.16
CA GLU A 20 -1.98 -17.11 12.86
C GLU A 20 -2.19 -15.87 11.94
N LYS A 21 -1.18 -15.55 11.11
CA LYS A 21 -1.29 -14.46 10.15
C LYS A 21 -2.26 -14.78 9.01
N TRP A 22 -2.28 -16.03 8.56
CA TRP A 22 -3.21 -16.43 7.50
C TRP A 22 -4.67 -16.31 7.93
N ASP A 23 -4.99 -16.72 9.15
CA ASP A 23 -6.33 -16.61 9.70
C ASP A 23 -6.71 -15.14 9.89
N ALA A 24 -5.81 -14.31 10.47
CA ALA A 24 -6.05 -12.89 10.64
C ALA A 24 -6.26 -12.14 9.30
N VAL A 25 -5.50 -12.48 8.25
CA VAL A 25 -5.72 -11.90 6.90
C VAL A 25 -7.05 -12.34 6.33
N ARG A 26 -7.42 -13.62 6.47
CA ARG A 26 -8.69 -14.14 5.98
C ARG A 26 -9.87 -13.44 6.64
N ASP A 27 -9.83 -13.28 7.96
CA ASP A 27 -10.88 -12.59 8.72
C ASP A 27 -11.03 -11.13 8.25
N LYS A 28 -9.91 -10.42 8.04
CA LYS A 28 -9.93 -9.05 7.53
C LYS A 28 -10.46 -8.93 6.12
N ILE A 29 -10.15 -9.87 5.23
CA ILE A 29 -10.70 -9.90 3.87
C ILE A 29 -12.23 -9.99 3.90
N GLU A 30 -12.79 -10.85 4.75
CA GLU A 30 -14.23 -11.01 4.87
C GLU A 30 -14.88 -9.80 5.55
N GLU A 31 -14.28 -9.27 6.62
CA GLU A 31 -14.77 -8.07 7.33
C GLU A 31 -14.85 -6.86 6.40
N CYS A 32 -13.81 -6.64 5.57
CA CYS A 32 -13.73 -5.48 4.67
C CYS A 32 -14.44 -5.69 3.33
N ALA A 33 -14.96 -6.88 3.03
CA ALA A 33 -15.51 -7.26 1.73
C ALA A 33 -14.60 -6.87 0.55
N SER A 34 -13.29 -7.10 0.71
CA SER A 34 -12.25 -6.61 -0.21
C SER A 34 -12.27 -7.35 -1.54
N TYR A 35 -11.85 -6.66 -2.59
CA TYR A 35 -11.63 -7.21 -3.95
C TYR A 35 -10.16 -7.19 -4.34
N ILE A 36 -9.36 -6.31 -3.71
CA ILE A 36 -7.91 -6.18 -3.89
C ILE A 36 -7.28 -6.23 -2.50
N ILE A 37 -6.15 -6.93 -2.37
CA ILE A 37 -5.39 -7.07 -1.13
C ILE A 37 -3.96 -6.61 -1.42
N CYS A 38 -3.48 -5.63 -0.67
CA CYS A 38 -2.13 -5.08 -0.72
C CYS A 38 -1.44 -5.39 0.60
N LEU A 39 -0.36 -6.18 0.56
CA LEU A 39 0.40 -6.53 1.76
C LEU A 39 1.85 -6.09 1.61
N GLN A 40 2.42 -5.50 2.66
CA GLN A 40 3.81 -5.10 2.77
C GLN A 40 4.49 -5.87 3.89
N GLU A 41 5.81 -5.85 3.90
CA GLU A 41 6.64 -6.65 4.80
C GLU A 41 6.24 -8.13 4.83
N THR A 42 5.96 -8.72 3.67
CA THR A 42 5.53 -10.13 3.60
C THR A 42 6.61 -11.08 4.11
N LYS A 43 7.88 -10.67 4.05
CA LYS A 43 9.07 -11.47 4.45
C LYS A 43 9.09 -12.84 3.80
N ARG A 44 8.70 -12.86 2.52
CA ARG A 44 8.62 -14.07 1.71
C ARG A 44 9.19 -13.85 0.32
N GLU A 45 10.03 -14.79 -0.12
CA GLU A 45 10.74 -14.70 -1.41
C GLU A 45 9.88 -15.18 -2.58
N LEU A 46 8.97 -16.13 -2.36
CA LEU A 46 8.20 -16.74 -3.42
C LEU A 46 6.74 -16.94 -3.02
N PHE A 47 5.84 -16.57 -3.93
CA PHE A 47 4.42 -16.86 -3.83
C PHE A 47 3.99 -17.73 -5.01
N ASP A 48 3.10 -18.67 -4.72
CA ASP A 48 2.36 -19.46 -5.69
C ASP A 48 0.89 -19.55 -5.29
N SER A 49 0.04 -20.03 -6.18
CA SER A 49 -1.40 -20.14 -5.93
C SER A 49 -1.72 -21.02 -4.73
N SER A 50 -0.90 -22.01 -4.41
CA SER A 50 -1.10 -22.91 -3.26
C SER A 50 -0.88 -22.16 -1.95
N PHE A 51 0.11 -21.26 -1.91
CA PHE A 51 0.37 -20.42 -0.75
C PHE A 51 -0.70 -19.34 -0.58
N ILE A 52 -1.12 -18.67 -1.66
CA ILE A 52 -2.20 -17.68 -1.62
C ILE A 52 -3.48 -18.30 -1.02
N ARG A 53 -3.80 -19.56 -1.35
CA ARG A 53 -4.97 -20.28 -0.79
C ARG A 53 -4.92 -20.51 0.73
N LYS A 54 -3.78 -20.35 1.38
CA LYS A 54 -3.67 -20.47 2.84
C LYS A 54 -4.37 -19.33 3.57
N PHE A 55 -4.38 -18.13 2.99
CA PHE A 55 -4.95 -16.94 3.63
C PHE A 55 -6.05 -16.24 2.80
N ALA A 56 -6.08 -16.39 1.48
CA ALA A 56 -7.07 -15.73 0.63
C ALA A 56 -8.14 -16.72 0.14
N PRO A 57 -9.44 -16.34 0.18
CA PRO A 57 -10.53 -17.11 -0.42
C PRO A 57 -10.32 -17.38 -1.91
N ARG A 58 -11.00 -18.41 -2.44
CA ARG A 58 -10.80 -18.86 -3.83
C ARG A 58 -11.09 -17.80 -4.90
N ARG A 59 -11.89 -16.80 -4.58
CA ARG A 59 -12.21 -15.68 -5.48
C ARG A 59 -10.99 -14.79 -5.79
N PHE A 60 -9.94 -14.85 -4.96
CA PHE A 60 -8.67 -14.16 -5.19
C PHE A 60 -7.73 -15.08 -5.98
N ASP A 61 -7.77 -15.01 -7.26
CA ASP A 61 -7.17 -15.96 -8.20
C ASP A 61 -5.98 -15.40 -9.00
N CYS A 62 -5.81 -14.08 -8.95
CA CYS A 62 -4.68 -13.37 -9.55
C CYS A 62 -3.81 -12.72 -8.48
N PHE A 63 -2.51 -12.68 -8.71
CA PHE A 63 -1.56 -11.99 -7.81
C PHE A 63 -0.28 -11.63 -8.55
N ASP A 64 0.42 -10.63 -8.02
CA ASP A 64 1.81 -10.32 -8.35
C ASP A 64 2.55 -9.84 -7.10
N PHE A 65 3.89 -9.93 -7.09
CA PHE A 65 4.67 -9.63 -5.90
C PHE A 65 6.09 -9.16 -6.22
N ILE A 66 6.68 -8.47 -5.25
CA ILE A 66 8.12 -8.21 -5.16
C ILE A 66 8.64 -9.10 -4.04
N PRO A 67 9.65 -9.95 -4.28
CA PRO A 67 10.19 -10.83 -3.26
C PRO A 67 10.84 -10.05 -2.11
N SER A 68 10.82 -10.61 -0.90
CA SER A 68 11.66 -10.11 0.18
C SER A 68 13.14 -10.37 -0.11
N VAL A 69 13.99 -9.53 0.46
CA VAL A 69 15.45 -9.75 0.45
C VAL A 69 15.86 -10.18 1.86
N GLY A 70 16.20 -11.45 2.01
CA GLY A 70 16.43 -12.02 3.32
C GLY A 70 15.20 -11.93 4.23
N ALA A 71 15.37 -11.38 5.44
CA ALA A 71 14.32 -11.27 6.46
C ALA A 71 13.52 -9.96 6.38
N SER A 72 13.68 -9.15 5.33
CA SER A 72 13.04 -7.83 5.24
C SER A 72 12.33 -7.58 3.91
N GLY A 73 11.35 -6.70 3.92
CA GLY A 73 10.60 -6.29 2.74
C GLY A 73 9.63 -7.33 2.22
N GLY A 74 9.40 -7.27 0.92
CA GLY A 74 8.42 -8.06 0.19
C GLY A 74 7.05 -7.38 0.13
N ILE A 75 6.54 -7.25 -1.10
CA ILE A 75 5.24 -6.64 -1.41
C ILE A 75 4.41 -7.69 -2.15
N LEU A 76 3.13 -7.76 -1.84
CA LEU A 76 2.20 -8.67 -2.51
C LEU A 76 0.91 -7.91 -2.83
N VAL A 77 0.42 -8.09 -4.05
CA VAL A 77 -0.93 -7.66 -4.46
C VAL A 77 -1.70 -8.88 -4.94
N VAL A 78 -2.90 -9.08 -4.41
CA VAL A 78 -3.79 -10.20 -4.80
C VAL A 78 -5.14 -9.61 -5.15
N TRP A 79 -5.79 -10.11 -6.20
CA TRP A 79 -7.10 -9.58 -6.61
C TRP A 79 -8.04 -10.65 -7.16
N ASN A 80 -9.31 -10.28 -7.21
CA ASN A 80 -10.39 -11.09 -7.76
C ASN A 80 -10.57 -10.75 -9.26
N SER A 81 -10.19 -11.67 -10.14
CA SER A 81 -10.30 -11.47 -11.60
C SER A 81 -11.74 -11.36 -12.12
N ALA A 82 -12.72 -11.86 -11.37
CA ALA A 82 -14.14 -11.69 -11.72
C ALA A 82 -14.63 -10.24 -11.53
N ILE A 83 -13.87 -9.40 -10.82
CA ILE A 83 -14.19 -7.99 -10.56
C ILE A 83 -13.24 -7.06 -11.32
N PHE A 84 -11.94 -7.35 -11.30
CA PHE A 84 -10.91 -6.52 -11.91
C PHE A 84 -9.96 -7.33 -12.79
N SER A 85 -9.76 -6.88 -14.03
CA SER A 85 -8.59 -7.25 -14.82
C SER A 85 -7.41 -6.41 -14.35
N GLY A 86 -6.26 -7.03 -14.05
CA GLY A 86 -5.04 -6.35 -13.59
C GLY A 86 -3.90 -6.56 -14.57
N ILE A 87 -3.21 -5.47 -14.94
CA ILE A 87 -2.00 -5.46 -15.76
C ILE A 87 -0.89 -4.80 -14.95
N VAL A 88 0.18 -5.53 -14.66
CA VAL A 88 1.36 -4.98 -13.98
C VAL A 88 2.08 -4.04 -14.94
N LEU A 89 2.20 -2.78 -14.54
CA LEU A 89 2.89 -1.74 -15.32
C LEU A 89 4.34 -1.58 -14.91
N ASP A 90 4.62 -1.65 -13.60
CA ASP A 90 5.96 -1.46 -13.05
C ASP A 90 6.14 -2.23 -11.74
N LYS A 91 7.37 -2.70 -11.51
CA LYS A 91 7.82 -3.33 -10.25
C LYS A 91 9.21 -2.87 -9.91
N GLN A 92 9.33 -2.12 -8.82
CA GLN A 92 10.59 -1.62 -8.30
C GLN A 92 10.72 -1.87 -6.80
N SER A 93 11.88 -1.63 -6.24
CA SER A 93 12.18 -1.95 -4.82
C SER A 93 11.17 -1.40 -3.83
N TYR A 94 10.50 -0.30 -4.17
CA TYR A 94 9.63 0.46 -3.27
C TYR A 94 8.14 0.32 -3.57
N GLY A 95 7.77 -0.34 -4.67
CA GLY A 95 6.37 -0.47 -5.01
C GLY A 95 6.10 -1.33 -6.24
N ILE A 96 4.86 -1.76 -6.33
CA ILE A 96 4.29 -2.44 -7.48
C ILE A 96 3.10 -1.63 -8.00
N THR A 97 3.13 -1.28 -9.28
CA THR A 97 2.06 -0.55 -9.97
C THR A 97 1.29 -1.49 -10.86
N ILE A 98 -0.02 -1.57 -10.62
CA ILE A 98 -0.94 -2.36 -11.41
C ILE A 98 -2.05 -1.46 -11.94
N GLN A 99 -2.32 -1.54 -13.23
CA GLN A 99 -3.51 -0.98 -13.83
C GLN A 99 -4.66 -1.98 -13.67
N PHE A 100 -5.66 -1.59 -12.91
CA PHE A 100 -6.90 -2.34 -12.77
C PHE A 100 -7.99 -1.76 -13.66
N THR A 101 -8.72 -2.64 -14.32
CA THR A 101 -9.90 -2.29 -15.10
C THR A 101 -11.08 -3.11 -14.61
N SER A 102 -12.15 -2.45 -14.20
CA SER A 102 -13.39 -3.12 -13.78
C SER A 102 -14.00 -3.89 -14.95
N VAL A 103 -14.27 -5.18 -14.74
CA VAL A 103 -14.90 -6.03 -15.77
C VAL A 103 -16.39 -5.71 -15.99
N HIS A 104 -16.98 -4.85 -15.13
CA HIS A 104 -18.41 -4.54 -15.17
C HIS A 104 -18.73 -3.23 -15.90
N ASN A 105 -17.87 -2.22 -15.79
CA ASN A 105 -18.12 -0.87 -16.32
C ASN A 105 -16.93 -0.31 -17.13
N SER A 106 -15.84 -1.09 -17.22
CA SER A 106 -14.59 -0.71 -17.88
C SER A 106 -13.87 0.50 -17.27
N ASP A 107 -14.27 0.95 -16.07
CA ASP A 107 -13.51 1.97 -15.33
C ASP A 107 -12.12 1.45 -15.01
N SER A 108 -11.11 2.29 -15.24
CA SER A 108 -9.72 1.93 -15.08
C SER A 108 -9.03 2.88 -14.12
N SER A 109 -8.16 2.33 -13.26
CA SER A 109 -7.33 3.09 -12.35
C SER A 109 -5.99 2.40 -12.18
N LYS A 110 -4.93 3.18 -12.00
CA LYS A 110 -3.61 2.69 -11.57
C LYS A 110 -3.59 2.62 -10.05
N LEU A 111 -3.00 1.57 -9.52
CA LEU A 111 -2.78 1.39 -8.09
C LEU A 111 -1.31 1.07 -7.86
N THR A 112 -0.64 1.86 -7.04
CA THR A 112 0.72 1.57 -6.57
C THR A 112 0.69 1.19 -5.10
N ASN A 113 1.01 -0.08 -4.82
CA ASN A 113 1.22 -0.57 -3.47
C ASN A 113 2.64 -0.23 -3.04
N VAL A 114 2.78 0.67 -2.07
CA VAL A 114 4.05 1.29 -1.66
C VAL A 114 4.58 0.64 -0.38
N TYR A 115 5.89 0.45 -0.31
CA TYR A 115 6.62 0.11 0.92
C TYR A 115 7.91 0.93 1.00
N GLY A 116 7.84 2.04 1.73
CA GLY A 116 8.94 2.97 1.94
C GLY A 116 9.99 2.44 2.93
N PRO A 117 11.25 2.85 2.78
CA PRO A 117 12.34 2.42 3.65
C PRO A 117 12.38 3.22 4.97
N CYS A 118 12.90 2.57 6.03
CA CYS A 118 13.02 3.19 7.35
C CYS A 118 14.28 4.05 7.54
N GLY A 119 15.31 3.93 6.68
CA GLY A 119 16.61 4.58 6.88
C GLY A 119 17.34 4.96 5.61
N GLU A 120 18.38 5.80 5.77
CA GLU A 120 19.27 6.21 4.69
C GLU A 120 20.24 5.07 4.29
N PRO A 121 20.73 5.05 3.03
CA PRO A 121 20.44 6.01 1.95
C PRO A 121 19.12 5.74 1.20
N ALA A 122 18.45 4.64 1.50
CA ALA A 122 17.26 4.18 0.77
C ALA A 122 16.09 5.18 0.83
N ARG A 123 16.00 6.03 1.88
CA ARG A 123 14.97 7.09 1.97
C ARG A 123 15.12 8.14 0.85
N SER A 124 16.35 8.56 0.57
CA SER A 124 16.62 9.50 -0.52
C SER A 124 16.32 8.89 -1.90
N GLU A 125 16.68 7.61 -2.09
CA GLU A 125 16.37 6.87 -3.32
C GLU A 125 14.85 6.67 -3.50
N PHE A 126 14.13 6.39 -2.41
CA PHE A 126 12.67 6.28 -2.41
C PHE A 126 12.00 7.59 -2.82
N ILE A 127 12.42 8.72 -2.28
CA ILE A 127 11.87 10.03 -2.63
C ILE A 127 12.09 10.32 -4.12
N GLN A 128 13.27 10.00 -4.66
CA GLN A 128 13.53 10.17 -6.08
C GLN A 128 12.61 9.27 -6.92
N TRP A 129 12.53 7.97 -6.59
CA TRP A 129 11.61 7.04 -7.23
C TRP A 129 10.15 7.52 -7.19
N PHE A 130 9.70 8.05 -6.05
CA PHE A 130 8.34 8.55 -5.89
C PHE A 130 8.07 9.76 -6.78
N ARG A 131 9.03 10.70 -6.87
CA ARG A 131 8.93 11.90 -7.71
C ARG A 131 9.02 11.63 -9.21
N ASP A 132 9.64 10.54 -9.61
CA ASP A 132 9.81 10.16 -11.01
C ASP A 132 8.55 9.60 -11.68
N HIS A 133 7.46 9.46 -10.92
CA HIS A 133 6.18 9.06 -11.51
C HIS A 133 5.63 10.18 -12.40
N ASP A 134 5.30 9.82 -13.64
CA ASP A 134 4.64 10.74 -14.57
C ASP A 134 3.12 10.55 -14.49
N ILE A 135 2.45 11.49 -13.83
CA ILE A 135 1.00 11.47 -13.60
C ILE A 135 0.35 12.50 -14.51
N SER A 136 -0.34 12.05 -15.54
CA SER A 136 -1.10 12.94 -16.42
C SER A 136 -2.43 13.36 -15.79
N ASP A 137 -3.00 14.48 -16.26
CA ASP A 137 -4.31 14.98 -15.80
C ASP A 137 -5.47 13.99 -16.03
N SER A 138 -5.30 13.02 -16.93
CA SER A 138 -6.28 11.99 -17.21
C SER A 138 -6.10 10.70 -16.39
N ASP A 139 -5.02 10.61 -15.62
CA ASP A 139 -4.74 9.43 -14.81
C ASP A 139 -5.61 9.39 -13.55
N ASN A 140 -6.28 8.28 -13.37
CA ASN A 140 -6.87 7.90 -12.09
C ASN A 140 -5.89 6.99 -11.38
N TRP A 141 -5.09 7.55 -10.46
CA TRP A 141 -3.98 6.82 -9.83
C TRP A 141 -4.05 6.92 -8.32
N ILE A 142 -3.95 5.77 -7.66
CA ILE A 142 -3.96 5.63 -6.21
C ILE A 142 -2.59 5.11 -5.77
N PHE A 143 -1.96 5.83 -4.85
CA PHE A 143 -0.77 5.39 -4.11
C PHE A 143 -1.19 5.10 -2.67
N LEU A 144 -0.82 3.95 -2.17
CA LEU A 144 -1.30 3.53 -0.86
C LEU A 144 -0.28 2.74 -0.05
N ASP A 145 -0.45 2.84 1.24
CA ASP A 145 0.07 2.08 2.36
C ASP A 145 1.34 2.66 3.02
N ASP A 146 2.37 1.88 3.32
CA ASP A 146 3.46 2.21 4.23
C ASP A 146 4.56 3.02 3.55
N PHE A 147 4.48 4.34 3.64
CA PHE A 147 5.53 5.23 3.12
C PHE A 147 6.72 5.38 4.07
N ASN A 148 6.57 5.03 5.36
CA ASN A 148 7.57 5.27 6.39
C ASN A 148 8.03 6.74 6.53
N PHE A 149 7.16 7.66 6.11
CA PHE A 149 7.30 9.11 6.26
C PHE A 149 6.05 9.68 6.93
N TYR A 150 6.20 10.74 7.70
CA TYR A 150 5.06 11.53 8.19
C TYR A 150 5.05 12.92 7.55
N ARG A 151 3.86 13.49 7.47
CA ARG A 151 3.59 14.78 6.81
C ARG A 151 3.65 15.96 7.76
N SER A 152 3.56 15.71 9.05
CA SER A 152 3.55 16.71 10.12
C SER A 152 4.12 16.11 11.40
N LEU A 153 4.62 16.96 12.30
CA LEU A 153 5.03 16.54 13.63
C LEU A 153 3.85 15.99 14.45
N ASP A 154 2.61 16.38 14.13
CA ASP A 154 1.40 15.88 14.77
C ASP A 154 1.05 14.44 14.36
N ASN A 155 1.70 13.91 13.33
CA ASN A 155 1.59 12.48 12.98
C ASN A 155 2.34 11.55 13.96
N ARG A 156 2.81 12.10 15.08
CA ARG A 156 3.44 11.38 16.19
C ARG A 156 2.82 11.79 17.52
N ASN A 157 2.70 10.85 18.44
CA ASN A 157 2.22 11.15 19.80
C ASN A 157 3.32 11.69 20.74
N ARG A 158 4.55 11.86 20.27
CA ARG A 158 5.70 12.34 21.04
C ARG A 158 6.59 13.26 20.21
N PRO A 159 7.32 14.21 20.87
CA PRO A 159 8.32 15.02 20.20
C PRO A 159 9.40 14.18 19.50
N GLY A 160 9.98 14.73 18.46
CA GLY A 160 11.02 14.11 17.65
C GLY A 160 10.60 13.93 16.20
N GLY A 161 11.43 13.25 15.43
CA GLY A 161 11.23 13.07 14.00
C GLY A 161 12.15 13.95 13.17
N ASN A 162 12.21 13.70 11.88
CA ASN A 162 13.03 14.44 10.94
C ASN A 162 12.18 15.44 10.16
N ILE A 163 12.33 16.74 10.50
CA ILE A 163 11.59 17.82 9.82
C ILE A 163 11.97 17.90 8.34
N ALA A 164 13.24 17.66 7.98
CA ALA A 164 13.67 17.69 6.59
C ALA A 164 12.96 16.63 5.75
N ASP A 165 12.80 15.42 6.27
CA ASP A 165 12.04 14.34 5.63
C ASP A 165 10.57 14.73 5.43
N THR A 166 9.97 15.40 6.41
CA THR A 166 8.60 15.91 6.32
C THR A 166 8.45 16.92 5.18
N PHE A 167 9.39 17.85 5.03
CA PHE A 167 9.37 18.82 3.94
C PHE A 167 9.52 18.16 2.58
N ILE A 168 10.53 17.30 2.42
CA ILE A 168 10.81 16.61 1.15
C ILE A 168 9.63 15.74 0.73
N PHE A 169 9.00 15.02 1.68
CA PHE A 169 7.85 14.17 1.38
C PHE A 169 6.63 14.99 0.95
N ASN A 170 6.29 16.07 1.68
CA ASN A 170 5.20 16.96 1.29
C ASN A 170 5.45 17.66 -0.06
N ASP A 171 6.69 18.09 -0.33
CA ASP A 171 7.08 18.66 -1.61
C ASP A 171 6.89 17.64 -2.76
N SER A 172 7.23 16.37 -2.51
CA SER A 172 7.04 15.29 -3.50
C SER A 172 5.55 15.04 -3.79
N ILE A 173 4.70 15.02 -2.76
CA ILE A 173 3.24 14.91 -2.93
C ILE A 173 2.70 16.08 -3.74
N GLY A 174 3.13 17.31 -3.43
CA GLY A 174 2.76 18.52 -4.18
C GLY A 174 3.26 18.51 -5.62
N HIS A 175 4.50 18.05 -5.86
CA HIS A 175 5.08 17.91 -7.19
C HIS A 175 4.25 16.98 -8.09
N LEU A 176 3.76 15.88 -7.53
CA LEU A 176 2.92 14.91 -8.23
C LEU A 176 1.44 15.31 -8.32
N GLY A 177 1.04 16.44 -7.72
CA GLY A 177 -0.36 16.88 -7.68
C GLY A 177 -1.29 15.93 -6.94
N LEU A 178 -0.77 15.16 -5.98
CA LEU A 178 -1.53 14.15 -5.25
C LEU A 178 -2.33 14.77 -4.09
N VAL A 179 -3.52 14.21 -3.87
CA VAL A 179 -4.43 14.57 -2.77
C VAL A 179 -4.52 13.42 -1.78
N GLU A 180 -4.39 13.73 -0.49
CA GLU A 180 -4.56 12.74 0.58
C GLU A 180 -6.03 12.33 0.74
N LEU A 181 -6.29 11.04 0.81
CA LEU A 181 -7.55 10.50 1.30
C LEU A 181 -7.47 10.38 2.84
N PRO A 182 -8.31 11.11 3.58
CA PRO A 182 -8.14 11.23 5.02
C PRO A 182 -8.37 9.91 5.76
N LEU A 183 -7.50 9.59 6.70
CA LEU A 183 -7.65 8.46 7.61
C LEU A 183 -8.90 8.64 8.47
N LYS A 184 -9.72 7.59 8.61
CA LYS A 184 -10.94 7.61 9.43
C LYS A 184 -10.84 6.63 10.60
N GLY A 185 -11.39 7.02 11.73
CA GLY A 185 -11.55 6.15 12.91
C GLY A 185 -10.31 6.00 13.80
N ARG A 186 -9.15 6.53 13.40
CA ARG A 186 -7.91 6.54 14.18
C ARG A 186 -6.99 7.67 13.71
N SER A 187 -6.02 8.06 14.56
CA SER A 187 -5.04 9.12 14.24
C SER A 187 -3.66 8.56 13.88
N PHE A 188 -3.38 7.33 14.24
CA PHE A 188 -2.08 6.69 14.01
C PHE A 188 -2.28 5.31 13.38
N THR A 189 -1.30 4.89 12.57
CA THR A 189 -1.35 3.62 11.85
C THR A 189 -0.30 2.64 12.35
N TRP A 190 0.74 3.13 13.02
CA TRP A 190 1.86 2.34 13.52
C TRP A 190 2.09 2.52 15.02
N SER A 191 2.61 1.45 15.65
CA SER A 191 3.03 1.43 17.05
C SER A 191 4.29 0.59 17.23
N ASN A 192 5.20 1.02 18.11
CA ASN A 192 6.34 0.22 18.53
C ASN A 192 5.97 -0.86 19.57
N MET A 193 4.71 -0.99 19.95
CA MET A 193 4.14 -2.01 20.83
C MET A 193 4.78 -2.08 22.25
N GLN A 194 5.39 -0.99 22.73
CA GLN A 194 5.93 -0.91 24.08
C GLN A 194 4.85 -0.53 25.11
N ALA A 195 5.12 -0.70 26.42
CA ALA A 195 4.18 -0.36 27.50
C ALA A 195 3.72 1.11 27.47
N ASN A 196 4.61 2.02 27.05
CA ASN A 196 4.27 3.41 26.72
C ASN A 196 4.60 3.63 25.25
N PRO A 197 3.65 3.36 24.33
CA PRO A 197 3.99 3.23 22.92
C PRO A 197 4.30 4.58 22.24
N LEU A 198 5.27 4.54 21.33
CA LEU A 198 5.35 5.52 20.26
C LEU A 198 4.31 5.15 19.21
N LEU A 199 3.46 6.11 18.85
CA LEU A 199 2.45 5.98 17.82
C LEU A 199 2.77 6.93 16.68
N GLU A 200 2.65 6.47 15.44
CA GLU A 200 2.93 7.25 14.25
C GLU A 200 1.90 6.96 13.15
N GLN A 201 1.61 7.97 12.33
CA GLN A 201 0.91 7.80 11.06
C GLN A 201 1.97 7.70 9.95
N LEU A 202 2.15 6.52 9.39
CA LEU A 202 3.14 6.21 8.35
C LEU A 202 2.48 5.67 7.08
N ASP A 203 1.25 5.16 7.22
CA ASP A 203 0.46 4.66 6.11
C ASP A 203 -0.41 5.78 5.56
N TRP A 204 -0.34 5.99 4.26
CA TRP A 204 -1.02 7.05 3.56
C TRP A 204 -1.77 6.52 2.36
N PHE A 205 -2.83 7.23 1.99
CA PHE A 205 -3.58 7.01 0.78
C PHE A 205 -3.62 8.32 0.00
N PHE A 206 -3.04 8.32 -1.19
CA PHE A 206 -3.06 9.46 -2.08
C PHE A 206 -3.76 9.10 -3.38
N THR A 207 -4.43 10.07 -3.99
CA THR A 207 -5.02 9.94 -5.32
C THR A 207 -4.63 11.12 -6.19
N SER A 208 -4.54 10.91 -7.49
CA SER A 208 -4.47 12.01 -8.45
C SER A 208 -5.77 12.82 -8.43
N THR A 209 -5.70 14.10 -8.74
CA THR A 209 -6.83 15.06 -8.62
C THR A 209 -8.04 14.72 -9.50
N THR A 210 -7.88 13.88 -10.51
CA THR A 210 -8.95 13.45 -11.42
C THR A 210 -9.79 12.30 -10.90
N GLY A 211 -9.43 11.68 -9.79
CA GLY A 211 -10.09 10.47 -9.24
C GLY A 211 -11.07 10.71 -8.09
N LEU A 212 -11.47 11.96 -7.80
CA LEU A 212 -12.44 12.30 -6.75
C LEU A 212 -13.83 12.56 -7.32
#